data_ac5514823e5332bd966ffe22ad397f9a
#
_entry.id   ac5514823e5332bd966ffe22ad397f9a
#
_cell.length_a   1.000
_cell.length_b   1.000
_cell.length_c   1.000
_cell.angle_alpha   90.00
_cell.angle_beta   90.00
_cell.angle_gamma   90.00
#
_symmetry.space_group_name_H-M   'P 1'
#
loop_
_entity.id
_entity.type
_entity.pdbx_description
1 polymer ?
#
loop_
_entity_poly.entity_id
_entity_poly.type
_entity_poly.pdbx_seq_one_letter_code
_entity_poly.pdbx_strand_id
1 'polypeptide(L)'
;MIFDVLKYCFFILRKKKNPRTACILFNNLLISKRKRYSILRNAGVSVNSNSTIIDPFYFEQGKITLYGKVFINANCVFLDAGYISIGNNTAIGPSVVLTTVTHPASPDRRPKETICAPINIGNNVWIGANSTILPGVSIGDNSVIACNSMVNADVPPNTLYAGTPAVFKKNLI
;
A
#
# COMPACT_ATOMS: atom_id res chain seq x y z
N MET A 1 9.47 0.30 26.71
CA MET A 1 9.46 1.72 26.30
C MET A 1 10.85 2.32 26.09
N ILE A 2 11.78 2.31 27.06
CA ILE A 2 13.15 2.83 26.87
C ILE A 2 13.89 2.10 25.74
N PHE A 3 13.85 0.78 25.72
CA PHE A 3 14.45 -0.04 24.65
C PHE A 3 13.88 0.26 23.26
N ASP A 4 12.60 0.57 23.15
CA ASP A 4 11.97 0.91 21.88
C ASP A 4 12.44 2.26 21.36
N VAL A 5 12.62 3.24 22.27
CA VAL A 5 13.20 4.54 21.93
C VAL A 5 14.66 4.39 21.48
N LEU A 6 15.44 3.55 22.14
CA LEU A 6 16.83 3.28 21.73
C LEU A 6 16.91 2.63 20.33
N LYS A 7 16.08 1.61 20.05
CA LYS A 7 15.98 0.99 18.72
C LYS A 7 15.59 2.01 17.65
N TYR A 8 14.63 2.88 17.95
CA TYR A 8 14.23 3.98 17.09
C TYR A 8 15.39 4.93 16.80
N CYS A 9 16.08 5.44 17.83
CA CYS A 9 17.21 6.35 17.67
C CYS A 9 18.32 5.72 16.84
N PHE A 10 18.67 4.47 17.12
CA PHE A 10 19.66 3.73 16.36
C PHE A 10 19.30 3.60 14.88
N PHE A 11 18.03 3.32 14.56
CA PHE A 11 17.56 3.27 13.19
C PHE A 11 17.65 4.62 12.48
N ILE A 12 17.22 5.71 13.15
CA ILE A 12 17.22 7.05 12.57
C ILE A 12 18.64 7.56 12.31
N LEU A 13 19.61 7.22 13.14
CA LEU A 13 21.01 7.65 13.00
C LEU A 13 21.79 6.90 11.90
N ARG A 14 21.29 5.77 11.41
CA ARG A 14 21.98 5.02 10.33
C ARG A 14 22.00 5.81 9.02
N LYS A 15 23.14 5.82 8.32
CA LYS A 15 23.28 6.43 6.98
C LYS A 15 22.43 5.69 5.93
N LYS A 16 22.49 4.36 5.92
CA LYS A 16 21.71 3.50 4.99
C LYS A 16 20.51 2.91 5.73
N LYS A 17 19.31 3.24 5.28
CA LYS A 17 18.05 2.72 5.83
C LYS A 17 17.65 1.45 5.07
N ASN A 18 17.28 0.42 5.81
CA ASN A 18 16.76 -0.82 5.22
C ASN A 18 15.23 -0.84 5.38
N PRO A 19 14.45 -0.86 4.29
CA PRO A 19 12.99 -0.86 4.34
C PRO A 19 12.43 -2.03 5.15
N ARG A 20 13.01 -3.23 5.03
CA ARG A 20 12.60 -4.39 5.83
C ARG A 20 12.76 -4.15 7.34
N THR A 21 13.88 -3.54 7.75
CA THR A 21 14.08 -3.17 9.16
C THR A 21 13.06 -2.11 9.58
N ALA A 22 12.76 -1.14 8.74
CA ALA A 22 11.73 -0.14 9.01
C ALA A 22 10.35 -0.76 9.18
N CYS A 23 9.99 -1.70 8.33
CA CYS A 23 8.72 -2.45 8.42
C CYS A 23 8.61 -3.18 9.77
N ILE A 24 9.65 -3.91 10.18
CA ILE A 24 9.70 -4.59 11.48
C ILE A 24 9.55 -3.61 12.65
N LEU A 25 10.30 -2.49 12.62
CA LEU A 25 10.26 -1.49 13.69
C LEU A 25 8.91 -0.76 13.74
N PHE A 26 8.32 -0.43 12.59
CA PHE A 26 7.01 0.18 12.52
C PHE A 26 5.94 -0.67 13.20
N ASN A 27 5.97 -1.99 13.00
CA ASN A 27 4.96 -2.91 13.52
C ASN A 27 5.16 -3.25 15.01
N ASN A 28 6.39 -3.23 15.51
CA ASN A 28 6.69 -3.80 16.84
C ASN A 28 7.06 -2.76 17.91
N LEU A 29 7.36 -1.50 17.55
CA LEU A 29 7.75 -0.53 18.54
C LEU A 29 6.55 0.19 19.17
N LEU A 30 6.51 0.21 20.50
CA LEU A 30 5.54 0.97 21.28
C LEU A 30 6.02 2.43 21.44
N ILE A 31 5.93 3.18 20.36
CA ILE A 31 6.33 4.60 20.28
C ILE A 31 5.21 5.45 19.68
N SER A 32 5.32 6.77 19.84
CA SER A 32 4.30 7.69 19.32
C SER A 32 4.15 7.60 17.78
N LYS A 33 2.95 7.91 17.29
CA LYS A 33 2.62 7.97 15.84
C LYS A 33 3.66 8.80 15.05
N ARG A 34 4.08 9.95 15.60
CA ARG A 34 5.10 10.82 14.98
C ARG A 34 6.41 10.08 14.75
N LYS A 35 6.88 9.31 15.73
CA LYS A 35 8.10 8.51 15.62
C LYS A 35 7.93 7.34 14.66
N ARG A 36 6.80 6.62 14.72
CA ARG A 36 6.48 5.55 13.77
C ARG A 36 6.51 6.06 12.32
N TYR A 37 5.91 7.20 12.04
CA TYR A 37 5.90 7.79 10.70
C TYR A 37 7.26 8.32 10.26
N SER A 38 8.14 8.72 11.18
CA SER A 38 9.51 9.03 10.81
C SER A 38 10.29 7.80 10.37
N ILE A 39 10.00 6.60 10.93
CA ILE A 39 10.56 5.34 10.44
C ILE A 39 10.16 5.10 8.99
N LEU A 40 8.87 5.23 8.66
CA LEU A 40 8.36 5.06 7.29
C LEU A 40 9.02 6.05 6.32
N ARG A 41 9.05 7.35 6.67
CA ARG A 41 9.70 8.36 5.82
C ARG A 41 11.18 8.10 5.59
N ASN A 42 11.89 7.65 6.60
CA ASN A 42 13.30 7.28 6.48
C ASN A 42 13.51 6.01 5.63
N ALA A 43 12.48 5.21 5.41
CA ALA A 43 12.51 4.05 4.53
C ALA A 43 12.05 4.36 3.09
N GLY A 44 11.66 5.61 2.80
CA GLY A 44 11.23 6.04 1.46
C GLY A 44 9.72 6.29 1.32
N VAL A 45 8.89 5.85 2.28
CA VAL A 45 7.43 6.06 2.24
C VAL A 45 7.10 7.52 2.48
N SER A 46 6.47 8.17 1.50
CA SER A 46 5.94 9.52 1.65
C SER A 46 4.59 9.47 2.39
N VAL A 47 4.58 9.86 3.64
CA VAL A 47 3.40 9.87 4.51
C VAL A 47 3.33 11.13 5.35
N ASN A 48 2.16 11.76 5.44
CA ASN A 48 1.93 12.91 6.30
C ASN A 48 1.24 12.52 7.64
N SER A 49 1.15 13.47 8.55
CA SER A 49 0.57 13.27 9.88
C SER A 49 -0.94 12.98 9.88
N ASN A 50 -1.65 13.38 8.81
CA ASN A 50 -3.11 13.26 8.71
C ASN A 50 -3.54 11.84 8.27
N SER A 51 -2.63 11.07 7.68
CA SER A 51 -2.88 9.67 7.34
C SER A 51 -2.94 8.79 8.59
N THR A 52 -3.59 7.63 8.48
CA THR A 52 -3.62 6.61 9.53
C THR A 52 -3.25 5.27 8.92
N ILE A 53 -2.25 4.62 9.49
CA ILE A 53 -1.82 3.27 9.11
C ILE A 53 -1.90 2.41 10.37
N ILE A 54 -2.77 1.39 10.31
CA ILE A 54 -2.96 0.42 11.39
C ILE A 54 -2.01 -0.75 11.17
N ASP A 55 -1.30 -1.12 12.21
CA ASP A 55 -0.42 -2.30 12.20
C ASP A 55 -1.21 -3.61 12.41
N PRO A 56 -0.67 -4.74 11.90
CA PRO A 56 0.53 -4.82 11.09
C PRO A 56 0.34 -4.32 9.66
N PHE A 57 1.37 -3.65 9.14
CA PHE A 57 1.46 -3.18 7.76
C PHE A 57 2.79 -3.62 7.15
N TYR A 58 2.74 -4.27 5.98
CA TYR A 58 3.93 -4.75 5.29
C TYR A 58 4.21 -3.94 4.03
N PHE A 59 5.48 -3.58 3.81
CA PHE A 59 6.01 -3.01 2.57
C PHE A 59 7.45 -3.48 2.34
N GLU A 60 7.94 -3.43 1.09
CA GLU A 60 9.24 -3.98 0.71
C GLU A 60 10.33 -2.94 0.50
N GLN A 61 10.06 -1.90 -0.28
CA GLN A 61 11.08 -0.95 -0.76
C GLN A 61 10.84 0.50 -0.33
N GLY A 62 9.65 0.83 0.13
CA GLY A 62 9.26 2.19 0.51
C GLY A 62 8.91 3.09 -0.67
N LYS A 63 8.61 2.52 -1.84
CA LYS A 63 8.17 3.27 -3.02
C LYS A 63 6.67 3.60 -2.99
N ILE A 64 6.24 4.18 -1.87
CA ILE A 64 4.84 4.47 -1.58
C ILE A 64 4.68 5.96 -1.32
N THR A 65 3.68 6.57 -1.96
CA THR A 65 3.29 7.96 -1.72
C THR A 65 1.82 8.05 -1.33
N LEU A 66 1.56 8.57 -0.14
CA LEU A 66 0.22 8.84 0.37
C LEU A 66 -0.06 10.35 0.30
N TYR A 67 -0.99 10.75 -0.55
CA TYR A 67 -1.38 12.15 -0.73
C TYR A 67 -2.48 12.53 0.26
N GLY A 68 -2.22 13.54 1.10
CA GLY A 68 -3.21 14.06 2.04
C GLY A 68 -3.60 13.08 3.13
N LYS A 69 -4.90 12.88 3.35
CA LYS A 69 -5.46 11.99 4.37
C LYS A 69 -5.76 10.62 3.76
N VAL A 70 -4.98 9.62 4.11
CA VAL A 70 -5.19 8.23 3.68
C VAL A 70 -5.37 7.35 4.91
N PHE A 71 -6.33 6.42 4.87
CA PHE A 71 -6.53 5.41 5.89
C PHE A 71 -6.14 4.04 5.34
N ILE A 72 -5.18 3.37 5.98
CA ILE A 72 -4.78 1.99 5.69
C ILE A 72 -5.08 1.14 6.92
N ASN A 73 -5.97 0.17 6.77
CA ASN A 73 -6.35 -0.73 7.86
C ASN A 73 -5.30 -1.84 8.07
N ALA A 74 -5.49 -2.63 9.11
CA ALA A 74 -4.55 -3.68 9.54
C ALA A 74 -4.36 -4.81 8.50
N ASN A 75 -3.22 -5.48 8.59
CA ASN A 75 -2.83 -6.63 7.76
C ASN A 75 -2.68 -6.31 6.25
N CYS A 76 -2.53 -5.06 5.87
CA CYS A 76 -2.28 -4.71 4.48
C CYS A 76 -0.85 -5.04 4.06
N VAL A 77 -0.72 -5.53 2.81
CA VAL A 77 0.55 -5.95 2.21
C VAL A 77 0.77 -5.19 0.91
N PHE A 78 1.83 -4.36 0.85
CA PHE A 78 2.20 -3.61 -0.33
C PHE A 78 3.54 -4.13 -0.87
N LEU A 79 3.49 -4.87 -1.99
CA LEU A 79 4.67 -5.35 -2.71
C LEU A 79 5.10 -4.25 -3.68
N ASP A 80 5.81 -3.28 -3.16
CA ASP A 80 6.12 -2.00 -3.79
C ASP A 80 7.48 -2.00 -4.51
N ALA A 81 7.76 -3.05 -5.29
CA ALA A 81 8.91 -3.06 -6.22
C ALA A 81 8.79 -1.93 -7.27
N GLY A 82 7.58 -1.65 -7.76
CA GLY A 82 7.20 -0.42 -8.47
C GLY A 82 6.58 0.61 -7.52
N TYR A 83 6.24 1.77 -8.06
CA TYR A 83 5.62 2.85 -7.28
C TYR A 83 4.15 2.57 -6.99
N ILE A 84 3.70 2.90 -5.77
CA ILE A 84 2.31 2.92 -5.36
C ILE A 84 1.96 4.35 -4.95
N SER A 85 0.96 4.93 -5.61
CA SER A 85 0.41 6.23 -5.26
C SER A 85 -1.04 6.11 -4.79
N ILE A 86 -1.39 6.79 -3.68
CA ILE A 86 -2.72 6.76 -3.10
C ILE A 86 -3.18 8.18 -2.82
N GLY A 87 -4.30 8.56 -3.44
CA GLY A 87 -4.88 9.90 -3.38
C GLY A 87 -5.52 10.24 -2.03
N ASN A 88 -5.80 11.52 -1.88
CA ASN A 88 -6.37 12.08 -0.66
C ASN A 88 -7.75 11.49 -0.32
N ASN A 89 -8.05 11.38 0.95
CA ASN A 89 -9.32 10.86 1.49
C ASN A 89 -9.66 9.42 1.10
N THR A 90 -8.67 8.64 0.68
CA THR A 90 -8.83 7.24 0.28
C THR A 90 -8.73 6.32 1.49
N ALA A 91 -9.58 5.29 1.51
CA ALA A 91 -9.64 4.29 2.57
C ALA A 91 -9.34 2.88 2.03
N ILE A 92 -8.33 2.23 2.60
CA ILE A 92 -7.94 0.86 2.30
C ILE A 92 -8.41 -0.04 3.45
N GLY A 93 -9.26 -1.01 3.14
CA GLY A 93 -9.78 -2.01 4.08
C GLY A 93 -8.70 -2.97 4.59
N PRO A 94 -9.01 -3.75 5.64
CA PRO A 94 -8.05 -4.70 6.19
C PRO A 94 -7.70 -5.80 5.19
N SER A 95 -6.48 -6.33 5.31
CA SER A 95 -5.96 -7.44 4.51
C SER A 95 -5.95 -7.18 2.99
N VAL A 96 -5.91 -5.92 2.57
CA VAL A 96 -5.75 -5.56 1.16
C VAL A 96 -4.32 -5.79 0.72
N VAL A 97 -4.17 -6.39 -0.48
CA VAL A 97 -2.88 -6.58 -1.14
C VAL A 97 -2.76 -5.66 -2.34
N LEU A 98 -1.73 -4.82 -2.37
CA LEU A 98 -1.31 -4.08 -3.56
C LEU A 98 0.00 -4.69 -4.06
N THR A 99 0.00 -5.30 -5.24
CA THR A 99 1.23 -5.84 -5.83
C THR A 99 1.59 -5.13 -7.11
N THR A 100 2.76 -4.52 -7.14
CA THR A 100 3.31 -3.88 -8.34
C THR A 100 4.14 -4.85 -9.18
N VAL A 101 4.24 -6.11 -8.77
CA VAL A 101 5.13 -7.11 -9.37
C VAL A 101 4.38 -8.37 -9.70
N THR A 102 4.72 -8.96 -10.86
CA THR A 102 4.25 -10.28 -11.31
C THR A 102 5.34 -10.95 -12.15
N HIS A 103 5.07 -12.17 -12.61
CA HIS A 103 5.96 -12.93 -13.48
C HIS A 103 5.25 -13.27 -14.80
N PRO A 104 5.99 -13.49 -15.89
CA PRO A 104 5.42 -14.03 -17.13
C PRO A 104 4.70 -15.36 -16.88
N ALA A 105 3.60 -15.58 -17.58
CA ALA A 105 2.89 -16.86 -17.51
C ALA A 105 3.70 -18.03 -18.11
N SER A 106 4.58 -17.74 -19.10
CA SER A 106 5.44 -18.74 -19.71
C SER A 106 6.36 -19.41 -18.70
N PRO A 107 6.39 -20.75 -18.62
CA PRO A 107 7.25 -21.49 -17.69
C PRO A 107 8.73 -21.17 -17.82
N ASP A 108 9.21 -20.98 -19.06
CA ASP A 108 10.63 -20.75 -19.36
C ASP A 108 11.11 -19.36 -18.91
N ARG A 109 10.21 -18.37 -18.92
CA ARG A 109 10.51 -16.98 -18.58
C ARG A 109 10.24 -16.68 -17.11
N ARG A 110 9.27 -17.35 -16.49
CA ARG A 110 8.83 -17.10 -15.10
C ARG A 110 9.97 -17.08 -14.07
N PRO A 111 10.94 -18.01 -14.07
CA PRO A 111 12.03 -17.98 -13.10
C PRO A 111 13.11 -16.93 -13.38
N LYS A 112 13.10 -16.32 -14.57
CA LYS A 112 14.15 -15.41 -15.04
C LYS A 112 13.72 -13.96 -15.10
N GLU A 113 12.41 -13.70 -15.21
CA GLU A 113 11.87 -12.38 -15.48
C GLU A 113 10.85 -11.97 -14.40
N THR A 114 10.89 -10.71 -14.08
CA THR A 114 9.91 -10.05 -13.22
C THR A 114 9.33 -8.87 -13.98
N ILE A 115 8.01 -8.79 -14.04
CA ILE A 115 7.28 -7.66 -14.63
C ILE A 115 6.88 -6.74 -13.47
N CYS A 116 7.22 -5.47 -13.60
CA CYS A 116 6.92 -4.47 -12.59
C CYS A 116 6.17 -3.30 -13.23
N ALA A 117 5.00 -2.93 -12.66
CA ALA A 117 4.20 -1.81 -13.12
C ALA A 117 3.59 -1.06 -11.92
N PRO A 118 3.50 0.29 -11.98
CA PRO A 118 3.01 1.08 -10.86
C PRO A 118 1.50 0.87 -10.62
N ILE A 119 1.06 1.14 -9.38
CA ILE A 119 -0.37 1.20 -9.02
C ILE A 119 -0.70 2.64 -8.67
N ASN A 120 -1.78 3.17 -9.27
CA ASN A 120 -2.26 4.52 -9.01
C ASN A 120 -3.69 4.48 -8.49
N ILE A 121 -3.90 4.90 -7.25
CA ILE A 121 -5.21 4.98 -6.63
C ILE A 121 -5.58 6.45 -6.46
N GLY A 122 -6.71 6.85 -7.01
CA GLY A 122 -7.23 8.22 -6.99
C GLY A 122 -7.65 8.71 -5.62
N ASN A 123 -8.31 9.85 -5.61
CA ASN A 123 -8.85 10.48 -4.41
C ASN A 123 -10.21 9.87 -4.04
N ASN A 124 -10.54 9.87 -2.74
CA ASN A 124 -11.84 9.43 -2.23
C ASN A 124 -12.23 8.01 -2.69
N VAL A 125 -11.24 7.12 -2.87
CA VAL A 125 -11.44 5.72 -3.23
C VAL A 125 -11.67 4.89 -1.98
N TRP A 126 -12.55 3.90 -2.06
CA TRP A 126 -12.70 2.88 -1.02
C TRP A 126 -12.38 1.50 -1.57
N ILE A 127 -11.34 0.88 -1.04
CA ILE A 127 -10.99 -0.52 -1.33
C ILE A 127 -11.46 -1.39 -0.18
N GLY A 128 -12.42 -2.27 -0.45
CA GLY A 128 -12.99 -3.21 0.51
C GLY A 128 -11.97 -4.24 1.00
N ALA A 129 -12.24 -4.78 2.18
CA ALA A 129 -11.38 -5.77 2.84
C ALA A 129 -11.03 -6.97 1.94
N ASN A 130 -9.81 -7.49 2.12
CA ASN A 130 -9.32 -8.70 1.44
C ASN A 130 -9.32 -8.62 -0.09
N SER A 131 -9.22 -7.40 -0.65
CA SER A 131 -9.09 -7.21 -2.10
C SER A 131 -7.63 -7.21 -2.53
N THR A 132 -7.38 -7.61 -3.77
CA THR A 132 -6.05 -7.61 -4.38
C THR A 132 -6.05 -6.71 -5.61
N ILE A 133 -5.11 -5.77 -5.68
CA ILE A 133 -4.89 -4.90 -6.83
C ILE A 133 -3.60 -5.34 -7.52
N LEU A 134 -3.71 -5.65 -8.82
CA LEU A 134 -2.62 -6.19 -9.62
C LEU A 134 -1.75 -5.10 -10.24
N PRO A 135 -0.54 -5.46 -10.74
CA PRO A 135 0.41 -4.51 -11.31
C PRO A 135 -0.17 -3.72 -12.48
N GLY A 136 0.12 -2.42 -12.51
CA GLY A 136 -0.28 -1.52 -13.59
C GLY A 136 -1.67 -0.91 -13.46
N VAL A 137 -2.46 -1.33 -12.47
CA VAL A 137 -3.84 -0.87 -12.31
C VAL A 137 -3.92 0.59 -11.84
N SER A 138 -4.79 1.35 -12.49
CA SER A 138 -5.23 2.67 -12.04
C SER A 138 -6.68 2.63 -11.59
N ILE A 139 -6.98 3.17 -10.40
CA ILE A 139 -8.35 3.29 -9.87
C ILE A 139 -8.71 4.78 -9.81
N GLY A 140 -9.75 5.15 -10.57
CA GLY A 140 -10.21 6.54 -10.67
C GLY A 140 -10.86 7.06 -9.39
N ASP A 141 -10.94 8.38 -9.28
CA ASP A 141 -11.50 9.08 -8.11
C ASP A 141 -12.92 8.62 -7.78
N ASN A 142 -13.29 8.65 -6.51
CA ASN A 142 -14.61 8.31 -5.97
C ASN A 142 -15.06 6.86 -6.24
N SER A 143 -14.17 5.98 -6.68
CA SER A 143 -14.54 4.60 -7.00
C SER A 143 -14.51 3.71 -5.77
N VAL A 144 -15.27 2.62 -5.83
CA VAL A 144 -15.35 1.61 -4.78
C VAL A 144 -14.98 0.25 -5.36
N ILE A 145 -14.07 -0.43 -4.71
CA ILE A 145 -13.78 -1.86 -4.91
C ILE A 145 -14.45 -2.63 -3.76
N ALA A 146 -15.38 -3.51 -4.10
CA ALA A 146 -16.04 -4.35 -3.10
C ALA A 146 -15.05 -5.32 -2.44
N CYS A 147 -15.35 -5.78 -1.23
CA CYS A 147 -14.52 -6.75 -0.53
C CYS A 147 -14.32 -8.05 -1.34
N ASN A 148 -13.21 -8.76 -1.09
CA ASN A 148 -12.82 -10.01 -1.77
C ASN A 148 -12.72 -9.89 -3.30
N SER A 149 -12.36 -8.72 -3.82
CA SER A 149 -12.22 -8.50 -5.26
C SER A 149 -10.77 -8.59 -5.71
N MET A 150 -10.54 -9.07 -6.94
CA MET A 150 -9.24 -9.04 -7.60
C MET A 150 -9.31 -8.12 -8.82
N VAL A 151 -8.62 -6.98 -8.74
CA VAL A 151 -8.62 -5.95 -9.78
C VAL A 151 -7.40 -6.14 -10.67
N ASN A 152 -7.64 -6.48 -11.95
CA ASN A 152 -6.63 -6.73 -12.97
C ASN A 152 -6.72 -5.79 -14.19
N ALA A 153 -7.57 -4.79 -14.12
CA ALA A 153 -7.79 -3.77 -15.16
C ALA A 153 -8.12 -2.43 -14.51
N ASP A 154 -7.91 -1.34 -15.23
CA ASP A 154 -8.23 0.00 -14.76
C ASP A 154 -9.70 0.16 -14.41
N VAL A 155 -9.96 0.93 -13.36
CA VAL A 155 -11.30 1.22 -12.84
C VAL A 155 -11.60 2.70 -13.10
N PRO A 156 -12.64 3.01 -13.91
CA PRO A 156 -13.05 4.39 -14.15
C PRO A 156 -13.51 5.11 -12.88
N PRO A 157 -13.43 6.43 -12.82
CA PRO A 157 -13.91 7.20 -11.66
C PRO A 157 -15.42 7.03 -11.45
N ASN A 158 -15.86 7.23 -10.22
CA ASN A 158 -17.28 7.19 -9.82
C ASN A 158 -17.99 5.85 -10.09
N THR A 159 -17.27 4.72 -9.97
CA THR A 159 -17.81 3.39 -10.26
C THR A 159 -17.61 2.40 -9.11
N LEU A 160 -18.49 1.41 -9.04
CA LEU A 160 -18.34 0.23 -8.19
C LEU A 160 -17.91 -0.96 -9.04
N TYR A 161 -16.81 -1.58 -8.64
CA TYR A 161 -16.29 -2.85 -9.17
C TYR A 161 -16.31 -3.95 -8.12
N ALA A 162 -16.63 -5.18 -8.52
CA ALA A 162 -16.68 -6.32 -7.60
C ALA A 162 -16.40 -7.64 -8.30
N GLY A 163 -15.82 -8.59 -7.58
CA GLY A 163 -15.60 -9.97 -8.00
C GLY A 163 -14.15 -10.34 -8.28
N THR A 164 -13.94 -11.58 -8.73
CA THR A 164 -12.63 -12.16 -9.05
C THR A 164 -12.70 -12.88 -10.40
N PRO A 165 -12.29 -12.20 -11.50
CA PRO A 165 -11.83 -10.81 -11.58
C PRO A 165 -12.94 -9.78 -11.31
N ALA A 166 -12.53 -8.61 -10.84
CA ALA A 166 -13.44 -7.50 -10.57
C ALA A 166 -14.00 -6.93 -11.88
N VAL A 167 -15.32 -6.77 -11.93
CA VAL A 167 -16.03 -6.21 -13.08
C VAL A 167 -16.95 -5.07 -12.64
N PHE A 168 -17.27 -4.19 -13.55
CA PHE A 168 -18.21 -3.08 -13.34
C PHE A 168 -19.56 -3.58 -12.78
N LYS A 169 -20.09 -2.89 -11.78
CA LYS A 169 -21.41 -3.18 -11.21
C LYS A 169 -22.39 -2.03 -11.41
N LYS A 170 -21.95 -0.80 -11.12
CA LYS A 170 -22.79 0.39 -11.29
C LYS A 170 -21.97 1.69 -11.23
N ASN A 171 -22.55 2.76 -11.73
CA ASN A 171 -22.09 4.12 -11.43
C ASN A 171 -22.52 4.50 -10.00
N LEU A 172 -21.75 5.39 -9.36
CA LEU A 172 -22.01 5.87 -7.99
C LEU A 172 -22.64 7.26 -7.96
N ILE A 173 -22.56 7.97 -9.05
CA ILE A 173 -23.17 9.28 -9.33
C ILE A 173 -23.61 9.34 -10.79
#